data_b757e0bd09ad9dfb09bac0324720df11
#
_entry.id   b757e0bd09ad9dfb09bac0324720df11
#
_cell.length_a   1.000
_cell.length_b   1.000
_cell.length_c   1.000
_cell.angle_alpha   90.00
_cell.angle_beta   90.00
_cell.angle_gamma   90.00
#
_symmetry.space_group_name_H-M   'P 1'
#
loop_
_entity.id
_entity.type
_entity.pdbx_description
1 polymer ?
#
loop_
_entity_poly.entity_id
_entity_poly.type
_entity_poly.pdbx_seq_one_letter_code
_entity_poly.pdbx_strand_id
1 'polypeptide(L)'
;MNKLPWLAIALLLPNLAFPQTSSPSDALALQQAGRLPEAADAWRAVTQHNPRDAGAFASLGVVLSRLEKYQDAATAYRRAIALDPKLPGVQLNLGLAEFKQGHFQTAIVPFNAALAADPRSLQAPTLLGLSYYGAKRFADAVKYLEPAAKLDPGNTELHQVLAQSCLGAKKYSCALDEFRQILQQNPDSPAAHVLVGEALDGLGKTAEAIAEFQAAAKTAPQEPNVHFGLGYLYWKSHQYDEARSAFENELSIDPHHPQALAYLGDIEMKRNNPGKALLLLQKSVEARNDIRIAHLDMGAILAEQKHYPEAIAALERAEKLAPAESDVHFRLGRVYQSMGNKAAARKEFAKVRALHQKEDDVASQMPASPPALRP
;
A
#
# COMPACT_ATOMS: atom_id res chain seq x y z
N MET A 1 -29.21 43.28 -81.33
CA MET A 1 -29.20 44.14 -80.14
C MET A 1 -29.56 43.25 -78.95
N ASN A 2 -28.54 42.61 -78.36
CA ASN A 2 -28.75 41.75 -77.18
C ASN A 2 -28.09 42.38 -75.97
N LYS A 3 -28.91 42.74 -74.99
CA LYS A 3 -28.44 43.26 -73.69
C LYS A 3 -28.19 42.09 -72.76
N LEU A 4 -26.95 41.88 -72.32
CA LEU A 4 -26.60 40.98 -71.22
C LEU A 4 -26.94 41.64 -69.86
N PRO A 5 -27.51 40.90 -68.88
CA PRO A 5 -27.66 41.39 -67.53
C PRO A 5 -26.38 41.15 -66.70
N TRP A 6 -26.01 42.14 -65.93
CA TRP A 6 -24.92 42.08 -64.97
C TRP A 6 -25.33 41.20 -63.75
N LEU A 7 -24.65 40.07 -63.60
CA LEU A 7 -24.76 39.26 -62.39
C LEU A 7 -23.84 39.88 -61.32
N ALA A 8 -24.45 40.41 -60.28
CA ALA A 8 -23.73 40.83 -59.05
C ALA A 8 -23.37 39.58 -58.26
N ILE A 9 -22.07 39.23 -58.24
CA ILE A 9 -21.54 38.22 -57.35
C ILE A 9 -21.37 38.87 -55.96
N ALA A 10 -22.28 38.55 -55.02
CA ALA A 10 -22.12 38.86 -53.61
C ALA A 10 -21.04 37.93 -53.05
N LEU A 11 -19.84 38.46 -52.82
CA LEU A 11 -18.80 37.79 -52.06
C LEU A 11 -19.26 37.64 -50.59
N LEU A 12 -19.75 36.45 -50.23
CA LEU A 12 -19.89 36.03 -48.85
C LEU A 12 -18.49 35.87 -48.25
N LEU A 13 -17.99 36.93 -47.62
CA LEU A 13 -16.83 36.85 -46.74
C LEU A 13 -17.21 35.94 -45.55
N PRO A 14 -16.45 34.88 -45.24
CA PRO A 14 -16.70 34.14 -44.02
C PRO A 14 -16.51 35.12 -42.84
N ASN A 15 -17.50 35.20 -41.98
CA ASN A 15 -17.39 35.88 -40.70
C ASN A 15 -16.25 35.22 -39.93
N LEU A 16 -15.05 35.78 -40.02
CA LEU A 16 -13.96 35.53 -39.08
C LEU A 16 -14.46 36.07 -37.74
N ALA A 17 -15.16 35.25 -36.98
CA ALA A 17 -15.43 35.53 -35.59
C ALA A 17 -14.07 35.61 -34.91
N PHE A 18 -13.57 36.82 -34.72
CA PHE A 18 -12.45 37.04 -33.81
C PHE A 18 -12.84 36.39 -32.47
N PRO A 19 -11.98 35.59 -31.84
CA PRO A 19 -12.31 35.07 -30.52
C PRO A 19 -12.62 36.26 -29.62
N GLN A 20 -13.87 36.35 -29.16
CA GLN A 20 -14.23 37.37 -28.16
C GLN A 20 -13.27 37.13 -26.99
N THR A 21 -12.48 38.15 -26.63
CA THR A 21 -11.60 38.12 -25.48
C THR A 21 -12.50 37.91 -24.26
N SER A 22 -12.63 36.69 -23.79
CA SER A 22 -13.46 36.37 -22.63
C SER A 22 -12.93 37.15 -21.44
N SER A 23 -13.80 37.95 -20.82
CA SER A 23 -13.44 38.66 -19.60
C SER A 23 -13.49 37.70 -18.39
N PRO A 24 -12.79 37.99 -17.28
CA PRO A 24 -12.94 37.23 -16.05
C PRO A 24 -14.38 37.10 -15.57
N SER A 25 -15.22 38.11 -15.79
CA SER A 25 -16.66 38.10 -15.46
C SER A 25 -17.45 37.11 -16.30
N ASP A 26 -17.16 37.03 -17.62
CA ASP A 26 -17.82 36.06 -18.50
C ASP A 26 -17.44 34.62 -18.16
N ALA A 27 -16.15 34.37 -17.89
CA ALA A 27 -15.67 33.10 -17.47
C ALA A 27 -16.28 32.62 -16.13
N LEU A 28 -16.42 33.55 -15.18
CA LEU A 28 -17.09 33.30 -13.89
C LEU A 28 -18.59 33.01 -14.07
N ALA A 29 -19.27 33.76 -14.92
CA ALA A 29 -20.70 33.56 -15.23
C ALA A 29 -20.94 32.17 -15.84
N LEU A 30 -20.09 31.72 -16.78
CA LEU A 30 -20.14 30.39 -17.35
C LEU A 30 -19.91 29.32 -16.29
N GLN A 31 -18.96 29.53 -15.40
CA GLN A 31 -18.66 28.60 -14.28
C GLN A 31 -19.85 28.49 -13.31
N GLN A 32 -20.50 29.62 -12.97
CA GLN A 32 -21.67 29.63 -12.10
C GLN A 32 -22.89 29.00 -12.75
N ALA A 33 -23.04 29.17 -14.08
CA ALA A 33 -24.07 28.49 -14.88
C ALA A 33 -23.84 26.97 -15.07
N GLY A 34 -22.74 26.43 -14.57
CA GLY A 34 -22.40 25.02 -14.71
C GLY A 34 -21.92 24.62 -16.11
N ARG A 35 -21.68 25.57 -17.01
CA ARG A 35 -21.16 25.38 -18.36
C ARG A 35 -19.63 25.21 -18.30
N LEU A 36 -19.21 24.10 -17.68
CA LEU A 36 -17.81 23.89 -17.31
C LEU A 36 -16.83 23.83 -18.50
N PRO A 37 -17.16 23.18 -19.62
CA PRO A 37 -16.26 23.18 -20.79
C PRO A 37 -15.99 24.59 -21.31
N GLU A 38 -17.05 25.38 -21.50
CA GLU A 38 -16.95 26.76 -21.98
C GLU A 38 -16.28 27.69 -20.96
N ALA A 39 -16.53 27.48 -19.66
CA ALA A 39 -15.82 28.17 -18.59
C ALA A 39 -14.31 27.88 -18.62
N ALA A 40 -13.91 26.65 -18.88
CA ALA A 40 -12.49 26.28 -19.00
C ALA A 40 -11.83 27.00 -20.19
N ASP A 41 -12.49 27.06 -21.33
CA ASP A 41 -11.98 27.77 -22.52
C ASP A 41 -11.89 29.25 -22.27
N ALA A 42 -12.92 29.84 -21.63
CA ALA A 42 -12.92 31.25 -21.24
C ALA A 42 -11.79 31.58 -20.24
N TRP A 43 -11.59 30.77 -19.21
CA TRP A 43 -10.48 30.96 -18.27
C TRP A 43 -9.12 30.75 -18.93
N ARG A 44 -8.96 29.85 -19.91
CA ARG A 44 -7.71 29.72 -20.70
C ARG A 44 -7.45 31.01 -21.49
N ALA A 45 -8.45 31.57 -22.13
CA ALA A 45 -8.31 32.84 -22.85
C ALA A 45 -7.90 33.99 -21.89
N VAL A 46 -8.49 34.06 -20.70
CA VAL A 46 -8.12 35.06 -19.67
C VAL A 46 -6.64 34.88 -19.25
N THR A 47 -6.21 33.63 -18.97
CA THR A 47 -4.81 33.34 -18.56
C THR A 47 -3.80 33.61 -19.67
N GLN A 48 -4.17 33.44 -20.93
CA GLN A 48 -3.34 33.79 -22.09
C GLN A 48 -3.20 35.32 -22.25
N HIS A 49 -4.30 36.06 -22.05
CA HIS A 49 -4.27 37.50 -22.13
C HIS A 49 -3.55 38.17 -20.95
N ASN A 50 -3.74 37.63 -19.76
CA ASN A 50 -3.08 38.09 -18.53
C ASN A 50 -2.29 36.92 -17.84
N PRO A 51 -1.07 36.61 -18.25
CA PRO A 51 -0.29 35.47 -17.74
C PRO A 51 0.28 35.68 -16.32
N ARG A 52 -0.01 36.85 -15.70
CA ARG A 52 0.38 37.15 -14.30
C ARG A 52 -0.81 37.16 -13.34
N ASP A 53 -2.00 36.81 -13.79
CA ASP A 53 -3.19 36.74 -12.95
C ASP A 53 -3.27 35.39 -12.21
N ALA A 54 -2.82 35.36 -10.96
CA ALA A 54 -2.87 34.17 -10.10
C ALA A 54 -4.30 33.67 -9.86
N GLY A 55 -5.27 34.60 -9.72
CA GLY A 55 -6.68 34.27 -9.52
C GLY A 55 -7.31 33.58 -10.72
N ALA A 56 -6.97 34.05 -11.94
CA ALA A 56 -7.43 33.40 -13.17
C ALA A 56 -6.91 31.96 -13.32
N PHE A 57 -5.63 31.71 -13.01
CA PHE A 57 -5.08 30.36 -12.99
C PHE A 57 -5.73 29.49 -11.91
N ALA A 58 -6.00 30.02 -10.73
CA ALA A 58 -6.71 29.29 -9.69
C ALA A 58 -8.13 28.91 -10.13
N SER A 59 -8.87 29.87 -10.74
CA SER A 59 -10.22 29.64 -11.27
C SER A 59 -10.23 28.60 -12.39
N LEU A 60 -9.25 28.65 -13.31
CA LEU A 60 -9.06 27.63 -14.34
C LEU A 60 -8.85 26.24 -13.69
N GLY A 61 -8.00 26.15 -12.66
CA GLY A 61 -7.76 24.92 -11.92
C GLY A 61 -9.04 24.37 -11.28
N VAL A 62 -9.89 25.22 -10.68
CA VAL A 62 -11.18 24.82 -10.10
C VAL A 62 -12.10 24.23 -11.16
N VAL A 63 -12.24 24.89 -12.31
CA VAL A 63 -13.09 24.39 -13.40
C VAL A 63 -12.57 23.08 -13.95
N LEU A 64 -11.26 22.96 -14.16
CA LEU A 64 -10.62 21.72 -14.62
C LEU A 64 -10.78 20.58 -13.62
N SER A 65 -10.68 20.85 -12.31
CA SER A 65 -10.95 19.85 -11.27
C SER A 65 -12.40 19.35 -11.30
N ARG A 66 -13.37 20.24 -11.51
CA ARG A 66 -14.78 19.87 -11.66
C ARG A 66 -15.06 19.07 -12.94
N LEU A 67 -14.24 19.23 -13.97
CA LEU A 67 -14.22 18.40 -15.19
C LEU A 67 -13.40 17.12 -15.05
N GLU A 68 -12.91 16.81 -13.85
CA GLU A 68 -12.03 15.66 -13.54
C GLU A 68 -10.71 15.67 -14.31
N LYS A 69 -10.33 16.78 -14.92
CA LYS A 69 -9.05 16.99 -15.61
C LYS A 69 -7.95 17.36 -14.60
N TYR A 70 -7.69 16.45 -13.67
CA TYR A 70 -6.84 16.71 -12.49
C TYR A 70 -5.40 17.05 -12.85
N GLN A 71 -4.83 16.48 -13.91
CA GLN A 71 -3.48 16.80 -14.40
C GLN A 71 -3.37 18.27 -14.83
N ASP A 72 -4.33 18.74 -15.63
CA ASP A 72 -4.38 20.11 -16.11
C ASP A 72 -4.68 21.08 -14.96
N ALA A 73 -5.58 20.68 -14.06
CA ALA A 73 -5.89 21.43 -12.85
C ALA A 73 -4.66 21.64 -11.97
N ALA A 74 -3.88 20.59 -11.70
CA ALA A 74 -2.65 20.68 -10.95
C ALA A 74 -1.64 21.63 -11.60
N THR A 75 -1.55 21.62 -12.93
CA THR A 75 -0.68 22.55 -13.68
C THR A 75 -1.12 23.99 -13.50
N ALA A 76 -2.43 24.28 -13.59
CA ALA A 76 -2.98 25.60 -13.37
C ALA A 76 -2.76 26.08 -11.93
N TYR A 77 -3.00 25.22 -10.93
CA TYR A 77 -2.74 25.56 -9.53
C TYR A 77 -1.28 25.84 -9.23
N ARG A 78 -0.34 25.03 -9.77
CA ARG A 78 1.10 25.31 -9.62
C ARG A 78 1.47 26.68 -10.20
N ARG A 79 0.86 27.05 -11.33
CA ARG A 79 1.10 28.38 -11.91
C ARG A 79 0.53 29.49 -11.02
N ALA A 80 -0.67 29.31 -10.47
CA ALA A 80 -1.27 30.25 -9.51
C ALA A 80 -0.38 30.45 -8.28
N ILE A 81 0.11 29.36 -7.68
CA ILE A 81 1.02 29.38 -6.51
C ILE A 81 2.35 30.05 -6.84
N ALA A 82 2.90 29.86 -8.04
CA ALA A 82 4.14 30.51 -8.46
C ALA A 82 3.97 32.04 -8.61
N LEU A 83 2.77 32.51 -8.90
CA LEU A 83 2.44 33.93 -9.01
C LEU A 83 2.08 34.56 -7.68
N ASP A 84 1.29 33.87 -6.88
CA ASP A 84 0.92 34.25 -5.52
C ASP A 84 0.90 33.03 -4.59
N PRO A 85 1.99 32.79 -3.85
CA PRO A 85 2.08 31.67 -2.90
C PRO A 85 1.08 31.71 -1.74
N LYS A 86 0.49 32.88 -1.48
CA LYS A 86 -0.44 33.10 -0.36
C LYS A 86 -1.91 33.07 -0.79
N LEU A 87 -2.19 32.80 -2.07
CA LEU A 87 -3.56 32.78 -2.58
C LEU A 87 -4.37 31.69 -1.82
N PRO A 88 -5.46 32.10 -1.14
CA PRO A 88 -6.20 31.19 -0.25
C PRO A 88 -6.76 29.97 -1.00
N GLY A 89 -6.69 28.79 -0.36
CA GLY A 89 -7.29 27.55 -0.85
C GLY A 89 -6.56 26.87 -2.02
N VAL A 90 -5.63 27.54 -2.70
CA VAL A 90 -4.98 26.97 -3.90
C VAL A 90 -4.08 25.80 -3.55
N GLN A 91 -3.39 25.86 -2.40
CA GLN A 91 -2.58 24.73 -1.91
C GLN A 91 -3.46 23.51 -1.63
N LEU A 92 -4.60 23.68 -0.98
CA LEU A 92 -5.55 22.59 -0.72
C LEU A 92 -6.05 21.97 -2.03
N ASN A 93 -6.43 22.82 -2.99
CA ASN A 93 -6.94 22.39 -4.29
C ASN A 93 -5.85 21.65 -5.13
N LEU A 94 -4.59 22.11 -5.06
CA LEU A 94 -3.48 21.40 -5.70
C LEU A 94 -3.31 20.01 -5.05
N GLY A 95 -3.31 19.93 -3.73
CA GLY A 95 -3.24 18.67 -3.00
C GLY A 95 -4.36 17.70 -3.39
N LEU A 96 -5.59 18.20 -3.50
CA LEU A 96 -6.74 17.42 -3.96
C LEU A 96 -6.58 16.93 -5.41
N ALA A 97 -6.09 17.76 -6.31
CA ALA A 97 -5.86 17.38 -7.69
C ALA A 97 -4.77 16.28 -7.81
N GLU A 98 -3.69 16.38 -7.03
CA GLU A 98 -2.68 15.33 -6.94
C GLU A 98 -3.24 14.05 -6.33
N PHE A 99 -3.98 14.15 -5.22
CA PHE A 99 -4.60 13.02 -4.53
C PHE A 99 -5.55 12.23 -5.43
N LYS A 100 -6.41 12.95 -6.19
CA LYS A 100 -7.36 12.33 -7.14
C LYS A 100 -6.69 11.58 -8.30
N GLN A 101 -5.44 11.91 -8.61
CA GLN A 101 -4.60 11.18 -9.58
C GLN A 101 -3.87 9.97 -8.95
N GLY A 102 -4.04 9.72 -7.66
CA GLY A 102 -3.26 8.71 -6.94
C GLY A 102 -1.82 9.13 -6.65
N HIS A 103 -1.47 10.38 -6.89
CA HIS A 103 -0.14 10.93 -6.63
C HIS A 103 0.01 11.31 -5.15
N PHE A 104 -0.20 10.33 -4.26
CA PHE A 104 -0.28 10.56 -2.81
C PHE A 104 0.97 11.23 -2.24
N GLN A 105 2.16 10.83 -2.69
CA GLN A 105 3.42 11.41 -2.19
C GLN A 105 3.55 12.90 -2.56
N THR A 106 3.12 13.30 -3.75
CA THR A 106 3.18 14.70 -4.21
C THR A 106 2.08 15.56 -3.59
N ALA A 107 0.94 14.97 -3.19
CA ALA A 107 -0.15 15.66 -2.50
C ALA A 107 0.22 16.12 -1.08
N ILE A 108 1.19 15.46 -0.43
CA ILE A 108 1.61 15.76 0.95
C ILE A 108 2.12 17.20 1.09
N VAL A 109 2.93 17.68 0.15
CA VAL A 109 3.55 19.01 0.24
C VAL A 109 2.49 20.11 0.21
N PRO A 110 1.58 20.19 -0.78
CA PRO A 110 0.54 21.21 -0.80
C PRO A 110 -0.45 21.09 0.37
N PHE A 111 -0.79 19.90 0.86
CA PHE A 111 -1.63 19.75 2.04
C PHE A 111 -0.96 20.26 3.32
N ASN A 112 0.35 20.06 3.49
CA ASN A 112 1.10 20.65 4.58
C ASN A 112 1.10 22.19 4.50
N ALA A 113 1.26 22.75 3.30
CA ALA A 113 1.18 24.19 3.10
C ALA A 113 -0.23 24.74 3.41
N ALA A 114 -1.29 24.01 3.02
CA ALA A 114 -2.66 24.35 3.35
C ALA A 114 -2.92 24.32 4.87
N LEU A 115 -2.44 23.30 5.56
CA LEU A 115 -2.54 23.19 7.02
C LEU A 115 -1.78 24.32 7.74
N ALA A 116 -0.59 24.68 7.24
CA ALA A 116 0.18 25.79 7.79
C ALA A 116 -0.51 27.16 7.59
N ALA A 117 -1.24 27.32 6.48
CA ALA A 117 -2.02 28.54 6.19
C ALA A 117 -3.31 28.63 7.02
N ASP A 118 -3.96 27.49 7.27
CA ASP A 118 -5.13 27.37 8.14
C ASP A 118 -4.98 26.20 9.13
N PRO A 119 -4.37 26.45 10.31
CA PRO A 119 -4.20 25.43 11.34
C PRO A 119 -5.50 24.94 11.99
N ARG A 120 -6.63 25.59 11.74
CA ARG A 120 -7.96 25.18 12.23
C ARG A 120 -8.74 24.33 11.22
N SER A 121 -8.21 24.14 10.04
CA SER A 121 -8.81 23.27 9.02
C SER A 121 -8.94 21.85 9.56
N LEU A 122 -10.12 21.28 9.47
CA LEU A 122 -10.36 19.85 9.73
C LEU A 122 -10.07 18.99 8.50
N GLN A 123 -10.18 19.57 7.32
CA GLN A 123 -10.02 18.87 6.05
C GLN A 123 -8.56 18.58 5.72
N ALA A 124 -7.66 19.55 5.91
CA ALA A 124 -6.25 19.39 5.53
C ALA A 124 -5.54 18.27 6.29
N PRO A 125 -5.68 18.09 7.63
CA PRO A 125 -5.10 16.97 8.36
C PRO A 125 -5.64 15.62 7.88
N THR A 126 -6.95 15.50 7.65
CA THR A 126 -7.55 14.26 7.17
C THR A 126 -6.98 13.85 5.81
N LEU A 127 -6.91 14.81 4.86
CA LEU A 127 -6.34 14.58 3.53
C LEU A 127 -4.83 14.26 3.58
N LEU A 128 -4.10 14.88 4.52
CA LEU A 128 -2.71 14.52 4.81
C LEU A 128 -2.59 13.08 5.27
N GLY A 129 -3.40 12.66 6.25
CA GLY A 129 -3.42 11.30 6.75
C GLY A 129 -3.73 10.28 5.65
N LEU A 130 -4.75 10.54 4.84
CA LEU A 130 -5.11 9.71 3.69
C LEU A 130 -3.99 9.66 2.63
N SER A 131 -3.30 10.79 2.40
CA SER A 131 -2.16 10.84 1.47
C SER A 131 -0.97 10.03 2.00
N TYR A 132 -0.67 10.11 3.29
CA TYR A 132 0.36 9.29 3.93
C TYR A 132 0.01 7.80 3.86
N TYR A 133 -1.26 7.43 4.07
CA TYR A 133 -1.74 6.05 3.92
C TYR A 133 -1.53 5.55 2.48
N GLY A 134 -1.99 6.30 1.47
CA GLY A 134 -1.80 5.96 0.06
C GLY A 134 -0.32 5.87 -0.35
N ALA A 135 0.56 6.68 0.28
CA ALA A 135 2.00 6.61 0.11
C ALA A 135 2.68 5.50 0.95
N LYS A 136 1.91 4.65 1.64
CA LYS A 136 2.37 3.58 2.55
C LYS A 136 3.25 4.08 3.71
N ARG A 137 3.13 5.36 4.07
CA ARG A 137 3.80 5.98 5.22
C ARG A 137 2.88 5.89 6.45
N PHE A 138 2.63 4.68 6.89
CA PHE A 138 1.59 4.37 7.87
C PHE A 138 1.75 5.09 9.22
N ALA A 139 2.98 5.20 9.74
CA ALA A 139 3.23 5.89 11.00
C ALA A 139 2.86 7.39 10.93
N ASP A 140 3.14 8.04 9.79
CA ASP A 140 2.73 9.42 9.54
C ASP A 140 1.21 9.52 9.35
N ALA A 141 0.59 8.55 8.66
CA ALA A 141 -0.86 8.50 8.49
C ALA A 141 -1.59 8.48 9.84
N VAL A 142 -1.18 7.61 10.76
CA VAL A 142 -1.77 7.51 12.12
C VAL A 142 -1.72 8.86 12.83
N LYS A 143 -0.61 9.58 12.74
CA LYS A 143 -0.44 10.89 13.40
C LYS A 143 -1.55 11.89 13.05
N TYR A 144 -2.04 11.86 11.82
CA TYR A 144 -3.05 12.79 11.32
C TYR A 144 -4.47 12.21 11.36
N LEU A 145 -4.62 10.88 11.15
CA LEU A 145 -5.93 10.24 11.12
C LEU A 145 -6.50 10.02 12.53
N GLU A 146 -5.68 9.72 13.53
CA GLU A 146 -6.15 9.48 14.90
C GLU A 146 -6.88 10.70 15.51
N PRO A 147 -6.37 11.94 15.43
CA PRO A 147 -7.13 13.12 15.85
C PRO A 147 -8.39 13.35 15.01
N ALA A 148 -8.34 13.09 13.70
CA ALA A 148 -9.49 13.28 12.81
C ALA A 148 -10.62 12.30 13.14
N ALA A 149 -10.30 11.03 13.40
CA ALA A 149 -11.27 10.00 13.79
C ALA A 149 -11.95 10.31 15.13
N LYS A 150 -11.22 10.88 16.09
CA LYS A 150 -11.78 11.34 17.37
C LYS A 150 -12.79 12.47 17.22
N LEU A 151 -12.64 13.31 16.17
CA LEU A 151 -13.57 14.41 15.89
C LEU A 151 -14.81 13.95 15.11
N ASP A 152 -14.72 12.87 14.38
CA ASP A 152 -15.82 12.29 13.59
C ASP A 152 -15.95 10.78 13.87
N PRO A 153 -16.45 10.40 15.06
CA PRO A 153 -16.53 9.00 15.48
C PRO A 153 -17.54 8.16 14.68
N GLY A 154 -18.39 8.79 13.88
CA GLY A 154 -19.34 8.13 12.99
C GLY A 154 -18.76 7.76 11.61
N ASN A 155 -17.57 8.24 11.28
CA ASN A 155 -16.96 8.06 9.97
C ASN A 155 -16.26 6.69 9.88
N THR A 156 -17.01 5.66 9.54
CA THR A 156 -16.52 4.29 9.44
C THR A 156 -15.35 4.14 8.45
N GLU A 157 -15.38 4.86 7.33
CA GLU A 157 -14.29 4.82 6.34
C GLU A 157 -12.99 5.37 6.92
N LEU A 158 -13.07 6.47 7.68
CA LEU A 158 -11.92 7.06 8.34
C LEU A 158 -11.33 6.12 9.39
N HIS A 159 -12.18 5.50 10.22
CA HIS A 159 -11.78 4.49 11.21
C HIS A 159 -11.14 3.28 10.55
N GLN A 160 -11.65 2.82 9.41
CA GLN A 160 -11.06 1.71 8.66
C GLN A 160 -9.66 2.06 8.14
N VAL A 161 -9.46 3.25 7.57
CA VAL A 161 -8.14 3.68 7.09
C VAL A 161 -7.16 3.91 8.26
N LEU A 162 -7.64 4.42 9.40
CA LEU A 162 -6.84 4.54 10.61
C LEU A 162 -6.40 3.16 11.11
N ALA A 163 -7.33 2.21 11.22
CA ALA A 163 -7.05 0.85 11.66
C ALA A 163 -5.97 0.17 10.77
N GLN A 164 -6.12 0.26 9.44
CA GLN A 164 -5.15 -0.26 8.49
C GLN A 164 -3.79 0.47 8.58
N SER A 165 -3.82 1.78 8.84
CA SER A 165 -2.59 2.56 9.07
C SER A 165 -1.89 2.13 10.36
N CYS A 166 -2.65 1.88 11.44
CA CYS A 166 -2.12 1.35 12.70
C CYS A 166 -1.49 -0.03 12.50
N LEU A 167 -2.16 -0.92 11.75
CA LEU A 167 -1.64 -2.25 11.43
C LEU A 167 -0.33 -2.16 10.64
N GLY A 168 -0.32 -1.37 9.56
CA GLY A 168 0.88 -1.15 8.74
C GLY A 168 2.03 -0.47 9.48
N ALA A 169 1.72 0.36 10.50
CA ALA A 169 2.70 0.97 11.41
C ALA A 169 3.12 0.04 12.56
N LYS A 170 2.61 -1.19 12.61
CA LYS A 170 2.80 -2.16 13.71
C LYS A 170 2.32 -1.63 15.08
N LYS A 171 1.38 -0.70 15.09
CA LYS A 171 0.69 -0.21 16.28
C LYS A 171 -0.54 -1.10 16.54
N TYR A 172 -0.29 -2.35 16.89
CA TYR A 172 -1.31 -3.40 16.92
C TYR A 172 -2.45 -3.13 17.90
N SER A 173 -2.19 -2.50 19.07
CA SER A 173 -3.26 -2.12 20.00
C SER A 173 -4.22 -1.12 19.37
N CYS A 174 -3.69 -0.08 18.71
CA CYS A 174 -4.50 0.89 17.97
C CYS A 174 -5.34 0.21 16.89
N ALA A 175 -4.73 -0.67 16.09
CA ALA A 175 -5.44 -1.41 15.04
C ALA A 175 -6.58 -2.27 15.63
N LEU A 176 -6.31 -2.97 16.73
CA LEU A 176 -7.28 -3.82 17.41
C LEU A 176 -8.47 -3.04 17.95
N ASP A 177 -8.25 -1.88 18.57
CA ASP A 177 -9.31 -1.04 19.10
C ASP A 177 -10.25 -0.55 17.97
N GLU A 178 -9.66 -0.06 16.87
CA GLU A 178 -10.43 0.42 15.71
C GLU A 178 -11.20 -0.72 15.01
N PHE A 179 -10.57 -1.87 14.75
CA PHE A 179 -11.24 -2.98 14.10
C PHE A 179 -12.34 -3.60 14.96
N ARG A 180 -12.20 -3.62 16.29
CA ARG A 180 -13.27 -4.06 17.21
C ARG A 180 -14.50 -3.16 17.12
N GLN A 181 -14.33 -1.85 16.95
CA GLN A 181 -15.47 -0.96 16.72
C GLN A 181 -16.20 -1.30 15.40
N ILE A 182 -15.47 -1.64 14.35
CA ILE A 182 -16.07 -2.08 13.08
C ILE A 182 -16.83 -3.39 13.27
N LEU A 183 -16.29 -4.37 14.01
CA LEU A 183 -16.98 -5.63 14.33
C LEU A 183 -18.22 -5.43 15.19
N GLN A 184 -18.25 -4.44 16.08
CA GLN A 184 -19.47 -4.12 16.83
C GLN A 184 -20.64 -3.70 15.93
N GLN A 185 -20.34 -3.05 14.81
CA GLN A 185 -21.34 -2.62 13.82
C GLN A 185 -21.70 -3.75 12.83
N ASN A 186 -20.75 -4.61 12.50
CA ASN A 186 -20.92 -5.74 11.61
C ASN A 186 -20.18 -6.98 12.15
N PRO A 187 -20.83 -7.73 13.07
CA PRO A 187 -20.21 -8.88 13.76
C PRO A 187 -19.80 -10.04 12.85
N ASP A 188 -20.39 -10.15 11.67
CA ASP A 188 -20.14 -11.23 10.72
C ASP A 188 -19.21 -10.81 9.56
N SER A 189 -18.49 -9.69 9.67
CA SER A 189 -17.58 -9.22 8.64
C SER A 189 -16.30 -10.06 8.55
N PRO A 190 -16.11 -10.89 7.50
CA PRO A 190 -14.89 -11.72 7.37
C PRO A 190 -13.63 -10.87 7.31
N ALA A 191 -13.68 -9.76 6.57
CA ALA A 191 -12.54 -8.85 6.44
C ALA A 191 -12.14 -8.23 7.78
N ALA A 192 -13.12 -7.85 8.62
CA ALA A 192 -12.81 -7.30 9.93
C ALA A 192 -12.22 -8.36 10.87
N HIS A 193 -12.74 -9.60 10.85
CA HIS A 193 -12.16 -10.72 11.60
C HIS A 193 -10.71 -11.01 11.20
N VAL A 194 -10.39 -11.02 9.90
CA VAL A 194 -9.01 -11.18 9.42
C VAL A 194 -8.10 -10.11 9.99
N LEU A 195 -8.50 -8.84 9.92
CA LEU A 195 -7.70 -7.70 10.38
C LEU A 195 -7.52 -7.67 11.90
N VAL A 196 -8.55 -8.06 12.66
CA VAL A 196 -8.43 -8.28 14.12
C VAL A 196 -7.46 -9.42 14.40
N GLY A 197 -7.56 -10.52 13.67
CA GLY A 197 -6.65 -11.66 13.79
C GLY A 197 -5.19 -11.27 13.52
N GLU A 198 -4.92 -10.50 12.47
CA GLU A 198 -3.58 -9.98 12.17
C GLU A 198 -3.04 -9.07 13.29
N ALA A 199 -3.88 -8.19 13.84
CA ALA A 199 -3.48 -7.33 14.94
C ALA A 199 -3.19 -8.14 16.23
N LEU A 200 -3.99 -9.16 16.51
CA LEU A 200 -3.79 -10.07 17.65
C LEU A 200 -2.51 -10.89 17.49
N ASP A 201 -2.22 -11.40 16.28
CA ASP A 201 -0.96 -12.10 16.02
C ASP A 201 0.25 -11.18 16.20
N GLY A 202 0.16 -9.94 15.76
CA GLY A 202 1.18 -8.92 16.00
C GLY A 202 1.42 -8.59 17.48
N LEU A 203 0.40 -8.79 18.33
CA LEU A 203 0.49 -8.69 19.80
C LEU A 203 0.98 -10.00 20.47
N GLY A 204 1.27 -11.05 19.70
CA GLY A 204 1.64 -12.37 20.21
C GLY A 204 0.47 -13.16 20.81
N LYS A 205 -0.78 -12.75 20.58
CA LYS A 205 -2.00 -13.38 21.06
C LYS A 205 -2.52 -14.41 20.05
N THR A 206 -1.67 -15.39 19.73
CA THR A 206 -1.89 -16.32 18.61
C THR A 206 -3.18 -17.13 18.76
N ALA A 207 -3.56 -17.57 19.98
CA ALA A 207 -4.79 -18.30 20.18
C ALA A 207 -6.05 -17.46 19.89
N GLU A 208 -6.05 -16.18 20.30
CA GLU A 208 -7.12 -15.25 19.98
C GLU A 208 -7.16 -14.97 18.45
N ALA A 209 -6.01 -14.81 17.82
CA ALA A 209 -5.90 -14.63 16.37
C ALA A 209 -6.49 -15.82 15.58
N ILE A 210 -6.19 -17.06 15.99
CA ILE A 210 -6.78 -18.27 15.40
C ILE A 210 -8.30 -18.24 15.48
N ALA A 211 -8.89 -17.85 16.61
CA ALA A 211 -10.34 -17.76 16.76
C ALA A 211 -10.97 -16.76 15.78
N GLU A 212 -10.32 -15.63 15.56
CA GLU A 212 -10.79 -14.62 14.60
C GLU A 212 -10.70 -15.13 13.14
N PHE A 213 -9.61 -15.77 12.76
CA PHE A 213 -9.50 -16.37 11.43
C PHE A 213 -10.47 -17.53 11.21
N GLN A 214 -10.78 -18.31 12.26
CA GLN A 214 -11.84 -19.33 12.21
C GLN A 214 -13.23 -18.70 12.00
N ALA A 215 -13.52 -17.57 12.64
CA ALA A 215 -14.76 -16.83 12.43
C ALA A 215 -14.85 -16.32 10.97
N ALA A 216 -13.77 -15.77 10.44
CA ALA A 216 -13.70 -15.37 9.03
C ALA A 216 -13.93 -16.54 8.08
N ALA A 217 -13.25 -17.68 8.29
CA ALA A 217 -13.40 -18.87 7.45
C ALA A 217 -14.81 -19.48 7.50
N LYS A 218 -15.49 -19.37 8.65
CA LYS A 218 -16.88 -19.82 8.81
C LYS A 218 -17.87 -18.98 8.02
N THR A 219 -17.70 -17.65 8.01
CA THR A 219 -18.59 -16.72 7.32
C THR A 219 -18.29 -16.60 5.83
N ALA A 220 -17.04 -16.75 5.44
CA ALA A 220 -16.57 -16.66 4.04
C ALA A 220 -15.58 -17.78 3.71
N PRO A 221 -16.02 -19.04 3.57
CA PRO A 221 -15.14 -20.18 3.38
C PRO A 221 -14.40 -20.21 2.03
N GLN A 222 -14.81 -19.39 1.07
CA GLN A 222 -14.18 -19.26 -0.25
C GLN A 222 -13.39 -17.95 -0.41
N GLU A 223 -13.24 -17.16 0.68
CA GLU A 223 -12.49 -15.90 0.62
C GLU A 223 -10.98 -16.21 0.54
N PRO A 224 -10.28 -15.74 -0.49
CA PRO A 224 -8.84 -15.97 -0.64
C PRO A 224 -8.03 -15.44 0.55
N ASN A 225 -6.96 -16.15 0.89
CA ASN A 225 -6.03 -15.86 1.98
C ASN A 225 -6.56 -16.06 3.42
N VAL A 226 -7.84 -16.32 3.62
CA VAL A 226 -8.38 -16.59 4.98
C VAL A 226 -7.84 -17.89 5.52
N HIS A 227 -7.93 -18.96 4.73
CA HIS A 227 -7.38 -20.25 5.10
C HIS A 227 -5.85 -20.26 5.14
N PHE A 228 -5.18 -19.46 4.30
CA PHE A 228 -3.74 -19.28 4.39
C PHE A 228 -3.36 -18.63 5.73
N GLY A 229 -4.01 -17.55 6.15
CA GLY A 229 -3.76 -16.89 7.43
C GLY A 229 -3.95 -17.85 8.61
N LEU A 230 -5.04 -18.61 8.62
CA LEU A 230 -5.33 -19.63 9.62
C LEU A 230 -4.23 -20.71 9.65
N GLY A 231 -3.84 -21.23 8.49
CA GLY A 231 -2.78 -22.22 8.36
C GLY A 231 -1.43 -21.70 8.85
N TYR A 232 -1.10 -20.46 8.56
CA TYR A 232 0.12 -19.81 9.04
C TYR A 232 0.16 -19.70 10.58
N LEU A 233 -0.94 -19.33 11.23
CA LEU A 233 -1.04 -19.26 12.68
C LEU A 233 -0.91 -20.63 13.34
N TYR A 234 -1.54 -21.66 12.77
CA TYR A 234 -1.36 -23.03 13.21
C TYR A 234 0.08 -23.52 13.03
N TRP A 235 0.71 -23.23 11.88
CA TRP A 235 2.10 -23.57 11.62
C TRP A 235 3.05 -22.91 12.63
N LYS A 236 2.86 -21.61 12.89
CA LYS A 236 3.60 -20.83 13.89
C LYS A 236 3.46 -21.41 15.30
N SER A 237 2.30 -21.98 15.61
CA SER A 237 1.99 -22.65 16.89
C SER A 237 2.38 -24.13 16.91
N HIS A 238 3.09 -24.63 15.89
CA HIS A 238 3.50 -26.03 15.73
C HIS A 238 2.33 -27.05 15.64
N GLN A 239 1.13 -26.59 15.34
CA GLN A 239 -0.07 -27.40 15.09
C GLN A 239 -0.10 -27.78 13.60
N TYR A 240 0.81 -28.71 13.22
CA TYR A 240 1.10 -28.98 11.81
C TYR A 240 -0.02 -29.72 11.07
N ASP A 241 -0.87 -30.47 11.76
CA ASP A 241 -2.00 -31.17 11.14
C ASP A 241 -3.14 -30.20 10.79
N GLU A 242 -3.45 -29.29 11.69
CA GLU A 242 -4.41 -28.19 11.47
C GLU A 242 -3.88 -27.23 10.40
N ALA A 243 -2.61 -26.87 10.46
CA ALA A 243 -1.96 -26.03 9.46
C ALA A 243 -2.06 -26.63 8.05
N ARG A 244 -1.76 -27.95 7.94
CA ARG A 244 -1.90 -28.68 6.69
C ARG A 244 -3.30 -28.59 6.12
N SER A 245 -4.31 -28.91 6.94
CA SER A 245 -5.71 -28.86 6.52
C SER A 245 -6.11 -27.46 6.04
N ALA A 246 -5.68 -26.41 6.74
CA ALA A 246 -5.97 -25.04 6.35
C ALA A 246 -5.27 -24.67 5.02
N PHE A 247 -4.00 -25.05 4.83
CA PHE A 247 -3.32 -24.78 3.54
C PHE A 247 -3.92 -25.60 2.38
N GLU A 248 -4.36 -26.84 2.62
CA GLU A 248 -5.07 -27.64 1.62
C GLU A 248 -6.41 -26.98 1.23
N ASN A 249 -7.14 -26.36 2.19
CA ASN A 249 -8.33 -25.58 1.90
C ASN A 249 -8.01 -24.34 1.06
N GLU A 250 -6.94 -23.59 1.37
CA GLU A 250 -6.51 -22.47 0.54
C GLU A 250 -6.17 -22.91 -0.89
N LEU A 251 -5.46 -24.03 -1.05
CA LEU A 251 -5.12 -24.58 -2.35
C LEU A 251 -6.32 -25.13 -3.12
N SER A 252 -7.46 -25.37 -2.48
CA SER A 252 -8.71 -25.68 -3.15
C SER A 252 -9.35 -24.46 -3.79
N ILE A 253 -9.06 -23.25 -3.26
CA ILE A 253 -9.51 -21.95 -3.77
C ILE A 253 -8.53 -21.43 -4.82
N ASP A 254 -7.25 -21.35 -4.47
CA ASP A 254 -6.14 -20.99 -5.36
C ASP A 254 -5.09 -22.10 -5.42
N PRO A 255 -5.14 -23.01 -6.40
CA PRO A 255 -4.18 -24.11 -6.55
C PRO A 255 -2.73 -23.67 -6.75
N HIS A 256 -2.50 -22.40 -7.07
CA HIS A 256 -1.18 -21.82 -7.30
C HIS A 256 -0.75 -20.85 -6.19
N HIS A 257 -1.43 -20.83 -5.05
CA HIS A 257 -1.10 -19.96 -3.94
C HIS A 257 0.33 -20.23 -3.42
N PRO A 258 1.31 -19.33 -3.70
CA PRO A 258 2.73 -19.69 -3.58
C PRO A 258 3.15 -19.94 -2.12
N GLN A 259 2.64 -19.17 -1.18
CA GLN A 259 2.97 -19.32 0.24
C GLN A 259 2.33 -20.57 0.83
N ALA A 260 1.07 -20.91 0.49
CA ALA A 260 0.43 -22.13 0.96
C ALA A 260 1.19 -23.37 0.48
N LEU A 261 1.64 -23.39 -0.78
CA LEU A 261 2.50 -24.44 -1.33
C LEU A 261 3.82 -24.55 -0.55
N ALA A 262 4.46 -23.42 -0.24
CA ALA A 262 5.74 -23.41 0.48
C ALA A 262 5.61 -23.96 1.91
N TYR A 263 4.64 -23.46 2.68
CA TYR A 263 4.42 -23.92 4.05
C TYR A 263 3.94 -25.37 4.12
N LEU A 264 3.15 -25.83 3.15
CA LEU A 264 2.79 -27.23 3.03
C LEU A 264 4.01 -28.09 2.70
N GLY A 265 4.93 -27.60 1.88
CA GLY A 265 6.23 -28.23 1.62
C GLY A 265 7.08 -28.37 2.89
N ASP A 266 7.18 -27.33 3.72
CA ASP A 266 7.86 -27.37 5.02
C ASP A 266 7.23 -28.41 5.97
N ILE A 267 5.90 -28.48 6.02
CA ILE A 267 5.20 -29.51 6.82
C ILE A 267 5.54 -30.91 6.33
N GLU A 268 5.57 -31.15 5.01
CA GLU A 268 5.95 -32.47 4.47
C GLU A 268 7.42 -32.80 4.75
N MET A 269 8.34 -31.81 4.79
CA MET A 269 9.71 -32.02 5.28
C MET A 269 9.72 -32.50 6.73
N LYS A 270 8.98 -31.81 7.62
CA LYS A 270 8.88 -32.18 9.04
C LYS A 270 8.28 -33.59 9.26
N ARG A 271 7.48 -34.04 8.31
CA ARG A 271 6.92 -35.41 8.26
C ARG A 271 7.83 -36.44 7.59
N ASN A 272 9.07 -36.07 7.26
CA ASN A 272 10.04 -36.90 6.58
C ASN A 272 9.61 -37.39 5.18
N ASN A 273 8.87 -36.50 4.45
CA ASN A 273 8.42 -36.76 3.08
C ASN A 273 9.13 -35.82 2.07
N PRO A 274 10.49 -35.93 1.91
CA PRO A 274 11.25 -34.94 1.14
C PRO A 274 10.88 -34.89 -0.35
N GLY A 275 10.43 -36.00 -0.94
CA GLY A 275 10.00 -36.04 -2.34
C GLY A 275 8.73 -35.23 -2.59
N LYS A 276 7.73 -35.35 -1.71
CA LYS A 276 6.50 -34.56 -1.78
C LYS A 276 6.77 -33.09 -1.46
N ALA A 277 7.63 -32.85 -0.46
CA ALA A 277 8.05 -31.50 -0.11
C ALA A 277 8.70 -30.77 -1.29
N LEU A 278 9.68 -31.40 -1.94
CA LEU A 278 10.37 -30.80 -3.09
C LEU A 278 9.42 -30.43 -4.23
N LEU A 279 8.44 -31.28 -4.54
CA LEU A 279 7.44 -31.01 -5.56
C LEU A 279 6.59 -29.77 -5.22
N LEU A 280 6.15 -29.64 -3.97
CA LEU A 280 5.35 -28.50 -3.51
C LEU A 280 6.18 -27.21 -3.53
N LEU A 281 7.42 -27.27 -3.07
CA LEU A 281 8.35 -26.14 -3.04
C LEU A 281 8.70 -25.66 -4.47
N GLN A 282 8.90 -26.57 -5.42
CA GLN A 282 9.09 -26.24 -6.83
C GLN A 282 7.88 -25.49 -7.41
N LYS A 283 6.67 -26.00 -7.19
CA LYS A 283 5.44 -25.30 -7.59
C LYS A 283 5.32 -23.92 -6.97
N SER A 284 5.70 -23.76 -5.70
CA SER A 284 5.73 -22.47 -5.03
C SER A 284 6.66 -21.48 -5.73
N VAL A 285 7.88 -21.89 -6.06
CA VAL A 285 8.89 -21.05 -6.73
C VAL A 285 8.51 -20.75 -8.19
N GLU A 286 7.87 -21.68 -8.88
CA GLU A 286 7.32 -21.48 -10.22
C GLU A 286 6.21 -20.42 -10.20
N ALA A 287 5.31 -20.47 -9.21
CA ALA A 287 4.24 -19.48 -9.05
C ALA A 287 4.81 -18.12 -8.63
N ARG A 288 5.79 -18.09 -7.73
CA ARG A 288 6.43 -16.85 -7.25
C ARG A 288 7.83 -17.12 -6.68
N ASN A 289 8.85 -16.57 -7.32
CA ASN A 289 10.28 -16.84 -7.04
C ASN A 289 10.87 -15.98 -5.89
N ASP A 290 10.06 -15.40 -5.02
CA ASP A 290 10.50 -14.60 -3.87
C ASP A 290 10.03 -15.18 -2.51
N ILE A 291 9.69 -16.45 -2.48
CA ILE A 291 9.27 -17.14 -1.26
C ILE A 291 10.50 -17.76 -0.59
N ARG A 292 11.03 -17.07 0.44
CA ARG A 292 12.26 -17.44 1.13
C ARG A 292 12.25 -18.87 1.66
N ILE A 293 11.18 -19.28 2.37
CA ILE A 293 11.08 -20.62 2.98
C ILE A 293 11.15 -21.72 1.90
N ALA A 294 10.58 -21.48 0.71
CA ALA A 294 10.65 -22.45 -0.37
C ALA A 294 12.10 -22.69 -0.81
N HIS A 295 12.88 -21.64 -1.02
CA HIS A 295 14.29 -21.76 -1.39
C HIS A 295 15.15 -22.36 -0.28
N LEU A 296 14.88 -22.00 0.98
CA LEU A 296 15.60 -22.52 2.15
C LEU A 296 15.43 -24.05 2.26
N ASP A 297 14.20 -24.53 2.13
CA ASP A 297 13.88 -25.93 2.30
C ASP A 297 14.25 -26.77 1.07
N MET A 298 14.09 -26.22 -0.15
CA MET A 298 14.65 -26.84 -1.35
C MET A 298 16.16 -27.06 -1.22
N GLY A 299 16.88 -26.03 -0.74
CA GLY A 299 18.32 -26.12 -0.51
C GLY A 299 18.69 -27.22 0.51
N ALA A 300 17.89 -27.40 1.57
CA ALA A 300 18.10 -28.44 2.54
C ALA A 300 17.90 -29.86 1.94
N ILE A 301 16.79 -30.07 1.22
CA ILE A 301 16.47 -31.34 0.57
C ILE A 301 17.57 -31.72 -0.45
N LEU A 302 17.94 -30.77 -1.32
CA LEU A 302 18.96 -30.97 -2.35
C LEU A 302 20.35 -31.30 -1.73
N ALA A 303 20.67 -30.66 -0.59
CA ALA A 303 21.89 -30.94 0.14
C ALA A 303 21.93 -32.40 0.70
N GLU A 304 20.81 -32.86 1.24
CA GLU A 304 20.67 -34.27 1.71
C GLU A 304 20.80 -35.26 0.55
N GLN A 305 20.29 -34.90 -0.62
CA GLN A 305 20.43 -35.70 -1.86
C GLN A 305 21.81 -35.54 -2.49
N LYS A 306 22.72 -34.75 -1.90
CA LYS A 306 24.09 -34.48 -2.39
C LYS A 306 24.14 -33.71 -3.71
N HIS A 307 23.04 -33.05 -4.09
CA HIS A 307 22.97 -32.13 -5.23
C HIS A 307 23.49 -30.74 -4.77
N TYR A 308 24.78 -30.69 -4.41
CA TYR A 308 25.36 -29.51 -3.75
C TYR A 308 25.33 -28.23 -4.56
N PRO A 309 25.57 -28.19 -5.89
CA PRO A 309 25.49 -26.99 -6.68
C PRO A 309 24.09 -26.38 -6.64
N GLU A 310 23.04 -27.17 -6.81
CA GLU A 310 21.66 -26.76 -6.81
C GLU A 310 21.23 -26.34 -5.39
N ALA A 311 21.69 -27.02 -4.37
CA ALA A 311 21.45 -26.66 -2.97
C ALA A 311 22.03 -25.29 -2.63
N ILE A 312 23.28 -25.03 -3.06
CA ILE A 312 23.92 -23.72 -2.85
C ILE A 312 23.13 -22.62 -3.59
N ALA A 313 22.76 -22.84 -4.84
CA ALA A 313 21.99 -21.85 -5.61
C ALA A 313 20.64 -21.50 -4.94
N ALA A 314 19.92 -22.50 -4.42
CA ALA A 314 18.68 -22.29 -3.68
C ALA A 314 18.92 -21.51 -2.38
N LEU A 315 19.92 -21.90 -1.59
CA LEU A 315 20.25 -21.21 -0.34
C LEU A 315 20.74 -19.77 -0.56
N GLU A 316 21.55 -19.52 -1.59
CA GLU A 316 21.95 -18.14 -1.97
C GLU A 316 20.75 -17.29 -2.40
N ARG A 317 19.74 -17.89 -3.00
CA ARG A 317 18.50 -17.18 -3.29
C ARG A 317 17.75 -16.83 -2.02
N ALA A 318 17.66 -17.76 -1.04
CA ALA A 318 17.08 -17.49 0.27
C ALA A 318 17.86 -16.40 1.03
N GLU A 319 19.21 -16.38 0.96
CA GLU A 319 20.05 -15.32 1.54
C GLU A 319 19.73 -13.94 0.97
N LYS A 320 19.59 -13.84 -0.36
CA LYS A 320 19.23 -12.57 -1.02
C LYS A 320 17.87 -12.04 -0.60
N LEU A 321 16.92 -12.92 -0.29
CA LEU A 321 15.57 -12.54 0.15
C LEU A 321 15.54 -12.08 1.61
N ALA A 322 16.41 -12.59 2.47
CA ALA A 322 16.50 -12.20 3.88
C ALA A 322 17.97 -12.32 4.38
N PRO A 323 18.84 -11.36 4.09
CA PRO A 323 20.26 -11.43 4.38
C PRO A 323 20.62 -11.34 5.88
N ALA A 324 19.67 -10.96 6.72
CA ALA A 324 19.85 -10.87 8.17
C ALA A 324 19.54 -12.20 8.91
N GLU A 325 19.01 -13.19 8.22
CA GLU A 325 18.62 -14.45 8.83
C GLU A 325 19.81 -15.42 8.92
N SER A 326 20.13 -15.90 10.12
CA SER A 326 21.31 -16.73 10.37
C SER A 326 21.16 -18.18 9.88
N ASP A 327 19.93 -18.68 9.75
CA ASP A 327 19.63 -20.09 9.39
C ASP A 327 20.14 -20.48 7.99
N VAL A 328 20.06 -19.56 7.03
CA VAL A 328 20.57 -19.76 5.67
C VAL A 328 22.10 -19.96 5.67
N HIS A 329 22.81 -19.14 6.42
CA HIS A 329 24.26 -19.24 6.54
C HIS A 329 24.69 -20.51 7.27
N PHE A 330 23.90 -20.95 8.26
CA PHE A 330 24.13 -22.23 8.91
C PHE A 330 23.99 -23.40 7.92
N ARG A 331 22.92 -23.39 7.08
CA ARG A 331 22.72 -24.44 6.05
C ARG A 331 23.82 -24.41 4.98
N LEU A 332 24.22 -23.23 4.47
CA LEU A 332 25.35 -23.09 3.54
C LEU A 332 26.65 -23.63 4.14
N GLY A 333 26.92 -23.27 5.41
CA GLY A 333 28.08 -23.79 6.13
C GLY A 333 28.10 -25.33 6.19
N ARG A 334 26.94 -25.94 6.46
CA ARG A 334 26.77 -27.40 6.45
C ARG A 334 26.99 -28.01 5.07
N VAL A 335 26.47 -27.43 4.02
CA VAL A 335 26.68 -27.87 2.63
C VAL A 335 28.18 -27.83 2.28
N TYR A 336 28.86 -26.70 2.51
CA TYR A 336 30.29 -26.58 2.25
C TYR A 336 31.13 -27.54 3.09
N GLN A 337 30.73 -27.82 4.33
CA GLN A 337 31.38 -28.83 5.17
C GLN A 337 31.23 -30.22 4.58
N SER A 338 30.06 -30.61 4.09
CA SER A 338 29.79 -31.89 3.44
C SER A 338 30.58 -32.06 2.13
N MET A 339 30.84 -30.97 1.41
CA MET A 339 31.70 -30.93 0.22
C MET A 339 33.21 -30.97 0.55
N GLY A 340 33.60 -30.92 1.83
CA GLY A 340 34.99 -30.80 2.25
C GLY A 340 35.61 -29.41 2.10
N ASN A 341 34.83 -28.39 1.70
CA ASN A 341 35.30 -27.02 1.56
C ASN A 341 35.32 -26.31 2.93
N LYS A 342 36.32 -26.62 3.74
CA LYS A 342 36.47 -26.09 5.12
C LYS A 342 36.59 -24.57 5.15
N ALA A 343 37.14 -23.92 4.12
CA ALA A 343 37.31 -22.46 4.10
C ALA A 343 35.98 -21.78 3.93
N ALA A 344 35.16 -22.17 2.96
CA ALA A 344 33.83 -21.66 2.75
C ALA A 344 32.91 -21.93 3.96
N ALA A 345 32.96 -23.15 4.51
CA ALA A 345 32.16 -23.47 5.70
C ALA A 345 32.48 -22.58 6.90
N ARG A 346 33.78 -22.31 7.18
CA ARG A 346 34.21 -21.39 8.25
C ARG A 346 33.70 -19.99 8.04
N LYS A 347 33.70 -19.50 6.80
CA LYS A 347 33.19 -18.15 6.43
C LYS A 347 31.69 -18.07 6.74
N GLU A 348 30.89 -19.03 6.34
CA GLU A 348 29.44 -19.01 6.57
C GLU A 348 29.12 -19.15 8.08
N PHE A 349 29.78 -20.02 8.84
CA PHE A 349 29.60 -20.08 10.29
C PHE A 349 30.09 -18.84 11.04
N ALA A 350 31.04 -18.08 10.48
CA ALA A 350 31.42 -16.78 11.03
C ALA A 350 30.31 -15.75 10.85
N LYS A 351 29.59 -15.74 9.72
CA LYS A 351 28.41 -14.90 9.52
C LYS A 351 27.30 -15.22 10.53
N VAL A 352 27.04 -16.51 10.81
CA VAL A 352 26.07 -16.92 11.84
C VAL A 352 26.41 -16.30 13.18
N ARG A 353 27.68 -16.42 13.63
CA ARG A 353 28.11 -15.82 14.91
C ARG A 353 27.98 -14.31 14.93
N ALA A 354 28.32 -13.63 13.84
CA ALA A 354 28.20 -12.19 13.74
C ALA A 354 26.75 -11.70 13.78
N LEU A 355 25.82 -12.43 13.18
CA LEU A 355 24.39 -12.10 13.20
C LEU A 355 23.82 -12.29 14.61
N HIS A 356 24.12 -13.40 15.29
CA HIS A 356 23.68 -13.63 16.67
C HIS A 356 24.25 -12.57 17.63
N GLN A 357 25.55 -12.22 17.50
CA GLN A 357 26.13 -11.15 18.31
C GLN A 357 25.40 -9.81 18.14
N LYS A 358 25.05 -9.49 16.90
CA LYS A 358 24.27 -8.27 16.61
C LYS A 358 22.87 -8.30 17.22
N GLU A 359 22.20 -9.45 17.23
CA GLU A 359 20.90 -9.64 17.88
C GLU A 359 21.00 -9.45 19.39
N ASP A 360 22.03 -10.04 20.03
CA ASP A 360 22.29 -9.88 21.47
C ASP A 360 22.60 -8.43 21.84
N ASP A 361 23.40 -7.73 21.03
CA ASP A 361 23.73 -6.33 21.24
C ASP A 361 22.47 -5.45 21.15
N VAL A 362 21.59 -5.70 20.19
CA VAL A 362 20.30 -4.98 20.08
C VAL A 362 19.39 -5.29 21.26
N ALA A 363 19.29 -6.53 21.67
CA ALA A 363 18.48 -6.95 22.82
C ALA A 363 18.97 -6.30 24.13
N SER A 364 20.29 -6.17 24.30
CA SER A 364 20.90 -5.55 25.49
C SER A 364 20.70 -4.03 25.57
N GLN A 365 20.45 -3.37 24.44
CA GLN A 365 20.20 -1.93 24.34
C GLN A 365 18.72 -1.55 24.50
N MET A 366 17.81 -2.53 24.48
CA MET A 366 16.40 -2.26 24.76
C MET A 366 16.21 -1.94 26.24
N PRO A 367 15.54 -0.81 26.59
CA PRO A 367 15.22 -0.50 27.98
C PRO A 367 14.40 -1.65 28.56
N ALA A 368 14.77 -2.09 29.76
CA ALA A 368 14.03 -3.11 30.48
C ALA A 368 12.55 -2.68 30.58
N SER A 369 11.65 -3.53 30.15
CA SER A 369 10.22 -3.28 30.34
C SER A 369 9.93 -2.97 31.80
N PRO A 370 9.16 -1.91 32.12
CA PRO A 370 8.82 -1.63 33.51
C PRO A 370 8.15 -2.87 34.12
N PRO A 371 8.47 -3.20 35.39
CA PRO A 371 7.89 -4.36 36.03
C PRO A 371 6.36 -4.23 36.00
N ALA A 372 5.68 -5.29 35.54
CA ALA A 372 4.23 -5.35 35.58
C ALA A 372 3.77 -5.05 37.02
N LEU A 373 2.97 -4.00 37.19
CA LEU A 373 2.28 -3.73 38.45
C LEU A 373 1.45 -4.97 38.76
N ARG A 374 1.88 -5.70 39.80
CA ARG A 374 1.07 -6.81 40.33
C ARG A 374 -0.20 -6.21 40.94
N PRO A 375 -1.35 -6.84 40.72
CA PRO A 375 -2.63 -6.38 41.24
C PRO A 375 -2.68 -6.37 42.78
#